data_e0cfe0f1ee7bc8bd23e006cd91f43256
#
_entry.id   e0cfe0f1ee7bc8bd23e006cd91f43256
#
_cell.length_a   1.000
_cell.length_b   1.000
_cell.length_c   1.000
_cell.angle_alpha   90.00
_cell.angle_beta   90.00
_cell.angle_gamma   90.00
#
_symmetry.space_group_name_H-M   'P 1'
#
loop_
_entity.id
_entity.type
_entity.pdbx_description
1 polymer ?
#
loop_
_entity_poly.entity_id
_entity_poly.type
_entity_poly.pdbx_seq_one_letter_code
_entity_poly.pdbx_strand_id
1 'polypeptide(L)'
;VNLWQVDIRPADGQPDSLGVQAESAARELGISNRLQIQGIHGFLVQGSLDAPSASKMAREYLADPIAQRVETALVGDPKLSAYGGDSKQLVHVLLKPGVMDPVAQSTLQMLKGLGFAADEVRTFRKYWISGHPSGESEVISRLASRVLSNDSIEQIVLGPLKMDKLSIGAPYSLTLTRVPIDQLNDKELMELSKSGQLYFSLPEMQQIQSYYRQIGRQPTDIELETIAQTWSEHCSHKTLGGRIQYQDENGTRQFSSMLKETIFAATKKIRETLGANDWCVSVFKDNAGVVTFDKEHHIVFKVETHNHPSAIEPYGGANTGLGGVIRDPLGTGLGAKPICSTDVFCFAAPNYPPDELPPGVLHPRRVISGVVSGVRDYGNRMGIPTVNGAVYFDDRYLGNPLVYCGNAGLLPVDKVEKKPHAGDWIVALGGRTGRDGIHGATFSSVELTSESESISGGAVQIGNAITEKMVLEVILQA
;
A
#
# COMPACT_ATOMS: atom_id res chain seq x y z
N VAL A 1 -1.66 6.00 32.81
CA VAL A 1 -1.47 6.15 31.36
C VAL A 1 -2.63 6.97 30.84
N ASN A 2 -2.34 8.11 30.22
CA ASN A 2 -3.31 9.05 29.66
C ASN A 2 -3.41 8.86 28.16
N LEU A 3 -4.59 9.13 27.60
CA LEU A 3 -4.79 9.21 26.15
C LEU A 3 -5.07 10.67 25.76
N TRP A 4 -4.10 11.26 25.08
CA TRP A 4 -4.14 12.62 24.59
C TRP A 4 -4.62 12.67 23.15
N GLN A 5 -5.49 13.62 22.85
CA GLN A 5 -5.84 13.98 21.48
C GLN A 5 -5.19 15.32 21.17
N VAL A 6 -4.50 15.37 20.04
CA VAL A 6 -3.84 16.54 19.50
C VAL A 6 -4.50 16.89 18.18
N ASP A 7 -5.29 17.94 18.16
CA ASP A 7 -5.94 18.48 16.97
C ASP A 7 -5.01 19.54 16.33
N ILE A 8 -4.71 19.38 15.05
CA ILE A 8 -3.85 20.30 14.29
C ILE A 8 -4.67 20.93 13.18
N ARG A 9 -4.92 22.22 13.29
CA ARG A 9 -5.71 23.01 12.34
C ARG A 9 -4.86 24.05 11.61
N PRO A 10 -5.27 24.52 10.44
CA PRO A 10 -4.65 25.67 9.80
C PRO A 10 -4.63 26.89 10.73
N ALA A 11 -3.55 27.68 10.66
CA ALA A 11 -3.51 28.99 11.33
C ALA A 11 -4.48 29.96 10.66
N ASP A 12 -4.83 31.03 11.38
CA ASP A 12 -5.74 32.04 10.86
C ASP A 12 -5.21 32.64 9.55
N GLY A 13 -6.05 32.62 8.52
CA GLY A 13 -5.68 33.03 7.16
C GLY A 13 -5.01 31.96 6.30
N GLN A 14 -4.74 30.80 6.85
CA GLN A 14 -4.26 29.65 6.06
C GLN A 14 -5.44 28.81 5.53
N PRO A 15 -5.33 28.23 4.31
CA PRO A 15 -6.41 27.45 3.73
C PRO A 15 -6.60 26.12 4.45
N ASP A 16 -7.85 25.75 4.69
CA ASP A 16 -8.25 24.40 5.09
C ASP A 16 -8.31 23.47 3.86
N SER A 17 -7.18 22.90 3.53
CA SER A 17 -7.07 22.03 2.35
C SER A 17 -7.91 20.76 2.45
N LEU A 18 -8.08 20.19 3.65
CA LEU A 18 -8.90 18.99 3.86
C LEU A 18 -10.39 19.27 3.68
N GLY A 19 -10.89 20.33 4.28
CA GLY A 19 -12.28 20.75 4.14
C GLY A 19 -12.62 21.11 2.69
N VAL A 20 -11.78 21.94 2.04
CA VAL A 20 -11.96 22.34 0.64
C VAL A 20 -11.96 21.14 -0.31
N GLN A 21 -11.05 20.18 -0.12
CA GLN A 21 -11.01 18.95 -0.93
C GLN A 21 -12.27 18.11 -0.73
N ALA A 22 -12.73 17.96 0.53
CA ALA A 22 -13.93 17.19 0.82
C ALA A 22 -15.20 17.86 0.24
N GLU A 23 -15.31 19.19 0.30
CA GLU A 23 -16.41 19.95 -0.31
C GLU A 23 -16.40 19.81 -1.85
N SER A 24 -15.23 19.92 -2.48
CA SER A 24 -15.09 19.76 -3.92
C SER A 24 -15.51 18.36 -4.36
N ALA A 25 -15.01 17.34 -3.67
CA ALA A 25 -15.36 15.95 -3.97
C ALA A 25 -16.84 15.66 -3.74
N ALA A 26 -17.45 16.19 -2.67
CA ALA A 26 -18.89 16.04 -2.42
C ALA A 26 -19.75 16.65 -3.53
N ARG A 27 -19.33 17.78 -4.06
CA ARG A 27 -19.99 18.49 -5.18
C ARG A 27 -19.84 17.73 -6.48
N GLU A 28 -18.63 17.28 -6.76
CA GLU A 28 -18.28 16.55 -7.99
C GLU A 28 -18.97 15.18 -8.08
N LEU A 29 -19.19 14.53 -6.94
CA LEU A 29 -19.88 13.25 -6.85
C LEU A 29 -21.41 13.39 -6.72
N GLY A 30 -21.95 14.60 -6.88
CA GLY A 30 -23.40 14.85 -6.79
C GLY A 30 -24.00 14.56 -5.41
N ILE A 31 -23.17 14.53 -4.35
CA ILE A 31 -23.67 14.27 -2.98
C ILE A 31 -24.39 15.49 -2.44
N SER A 32 -23.76 16.67 -2.52
CA SER A 32 -24.38 17.94 -2.17
C SER A 32 -23.49 19.11 -2.60
N ASN A 33 -24.12 20.21 -3.00
CA ASN A 33 -23.46 21.47 -3.32
C ASN A 33 -23.57 22.54 -2.20
N ARG A 34 -24.16 22.16 -1.05
CA ARG A 34 -24.44 23.07 0.07
C ARG A 34 -23.61 22.78 1.30
N LEU A 35 -22.89 21.68 1.32
CA LEU A 35 -22.07 21.30 2.46
C LEU A 35 -20.94 22.31 2.67
N GLN A 36 -20.73 22.65 3.95
CA GLN A 36 -19.56 23.35 4.42
C GLN A 36 -18.78 22.40 5.33
N ILE A 37 -17.55 22.13 4.99
CA ILE A 37 -16.73 21.14 5.66
C ILE A 37 -15.44 21.80 6.16
N GLN A 38 -15.17 21.66 7.44
CA GLN A 38 -13.89 22.01 8.03
C GLN A 38 -13.15 20.72 8.36
N GLY A 39 -11.88 20.63 7.97
CA GLY A 39 -11.07 19.44 8.17
C GLY A 39 -9.77 19.72 8.92
N ILE A 40 -9.36 18.78 9.77
CA ILE A 40 -8.08 18.82 10.46
C ILE A 40 -7.42 17.46 10.47
N HIS A 41 -6.10 17.46 10.66
CA HIS A 41 -5.33 16.28 11.05
C HIS A 41 -5.15 16.24 12.57
N GLY A 42 -4.87 15.04 13.09
CA GLY A 42 -4.55 14.92 14.50
C GLY A 42 -3.80 13.67 14.86
N PHE A 43 -3.36 13.65 16.11
CA PHE A 43 -2.70 12.50 16.72
C PHE A 43 -3.41 12.09 18.01
N LEU A 44 -3.57 10.80 18.20
CA LEU A 44 -3.87 10.19 19.48
C LEU A 44 -2.56 9.70 20.07
N VAL A 45 -2.19 10.17 21.25
CA VAL A 45 -0.94 9.80 21.92
C VAL A 45 -1.25 9.21 23.27
N GLN A 46 -0.93 7.94 23.45
CA GLN A 46 -1.05 7.23 24.71
C GLN A 46 0.28 7.19 25.42
N GLY A 47 0.31 7.48 26.72
CA GLY A 47 1.53 7.44 27.49
C GLY A 47 1.41 8.03 28.91
N SER A 48 2.52 8.02 29.63
CA SER A 48 2.62 8.63 30.96
C SER A 48 3.02 10.12 30.85
N LEU A 49 2.23 10.88 30.07
CA LEU A 49 2.45 12.31 29.82
C LEU A 49 1.52 13.13 30.71
N ASP A 50 2.05 14.17 31.33
CA ASP A 50 1.24 15.25 31.96
C ASP A 50 0.82 16.32 30.95
N ALA A 51 -0.08 17.20 31.32
CA ALA A 51 -0.61 18.23 30.43
C ALA A 51 0.46 19.19 29.87
N PRO A 52 1.44 19.68 30.66
CA PRO A 52 2.54 20.50 30.15
C PRO A 52 3.38 19.75 29.09
N SER A 53 3.75 18.50 29.35
CA SER A 53 4.52 17.68 28.41
C SER A 53 3.75 17.39 27.13
N ALA A 54 2.46 17.05 27.22
CA ALA A 54 1.61 16.83 26.06
C ALA A 54 1.46 18.11 25.22
N SER A 55 1.27 19.27 25.86
CA SER A 55 1.18 20.56 25.15
C SER A 55 2.50 20.95 24.49
N LYS A 56 3.65 20.74 25.17
CA LYS A 56 4.97 20.98 24.60
C LYS A 56 5.22 20.08 23.39
N MET A 57 5.00 18.78 23.53
CA MET A 57 5.10 17.80 22.46
C MET A 57 4.33 18.23 21.22
N ALA A 58 3.06 18.60 21.40
CA ALA A 58 2.17 18.96 20.32
C ALA A 58 2.64 20.22 19.57
N ARG A 59 3.05 21.26 20.30
CA ARG A 59 3.43 22.56 19.71
C ARG A 59 4.82 22.56 19.07
N GLU A 60 5.77 21.86 19.66
CA GLU A 60 7.19 21.93 19.23
C GLU A 60 7.54 20.87 18.19
N TYR A 61 6.80 19.74 18.17
CA TYR A 61 7.21 18.57 17.37
C TYR A 61 6.13 18.01 16.43
N LEU A 62 4.83 18.25 16.70
CA LEU A 62 3.76 17.67 15.88
C LEU A 62 3.12 18.68 14.94
N ALA A 63 3.35 19.96 15.09
CA ALA A 63 2.75 21.01 14.28
C ALA A 63 3.77 22.05 13.82
N ASP A 64 3.51 22.63 12.66
CA ASP A 64 4.24 23.81 12.18
C ASP A 64 3.73 25.06 12.93
N PRO A 65 4.57 25.76 13.72
CA PRO A 65 4.14 26.90 14.53
C PRO A 65 3.71 28.13 13.72
N ILE A 66 4.10 28.21 12.45
CA ILE A 66 3.75 29.31 11.54
C ILE A 66 2.41 29.02 10.85
N ALA A 67 2.29 27.86 10.22
CA ALA A 67 1.15 27.52 9.38
C ALA A 67 -0.01 26.85 10.14
N GLN A 68 0.21 26.40 11.37
CA GLN A 68 -0.75 25.57 12.10
C GLN A 68 -1.01 26.07 13.54
N ARG A 69 -2.13 25.65 14.09
CA ARG A 69 -2.53 25.83 15.48
C ARG A 69 -2.89 24.49 16.09
N VAL A 70 -2.58 24.33 17.36
CA VAL A 70 -2.73 23.06 18.08
C VAL A 70 -3.70 23.23 19.25
N GLU A 71 -4.64 22.30 19.36
CA GLU A 71 -5.42 22.08 20.57
C GLU A 71 -5.08 20.70 21.14
N THR A 72 -4.76 20.62 22.43
CA THR A 72 -4.35 19.38 23.09
C THR A 72 -5.17 19.19 24.36
N ALA A 73 -5.84 18.06 24.45
CA ALA A 73 -6.62 17.68 25.63
C ALA A 73 -6.73 16.15 25.76
N LEU A 74 -7.23 15.66 26.89
CA LEU A 74 -7.60 14.24 26.99
C LEU A 74 -8.75 13.90 26.04
N VAL A 75 -8.76 12.68 25.53
CA VAL A 75 -9.86 12.22 24.67
C VAL A 75 -11.18 12.36 25.41
N GLY A 76 -12.18 12.92 24.72
CA GLY A 76 -13.49 13.20 25.29
C GLY A 76 -13.64 14.58 25.94
N ASP A 77 -12.58 15.37 26.05
CA ASP A 77 -12.68 16.77 26.55
C ASP A 77 -13.55 17.60 25.58
N PRO A 78 -14.57 18.36 26.10
CA PRO A 78 -15.44 19.19 25.27
C PRO A 78 -14.70 20.22 24.39
N LYS A 79 -13.54 20.69 24.80
CA LYS A 79 -12.70 21.61 24.00
C LYS A 79 -12.40 21.11 22.61
N LEU A 80 -12.20 19.80 22.47
CA LEU A 80 -11.90 19.17 21.20
C LEU A 80 -13.06 19.22 20.21
N SER A 81 -14.28 19.42 20.67
CA SER A 81 -15.48 19.54 19.82
C SER A 81 -15.84 20.98 19.48
N ALA A 82 -15.35 21.94 20.25
CA ALA A 82 -15.80 23.35 20.23
C ALA A 82 -15.49 24.10 18.92
N TYR A 83 -14.43 23.73 18.21
CA TYR A 83 -13.99 24.43 16.98
C TYR A 83 -15.06 24.50 15.89
N GLY A 84 -15.90 23.48 15.77
CA GLY A 84 -16.95 23.41 14.76
C GLY A 84 -18.23 24.20 15.10
N GLY A 85 -18.47 24.53 16.36
CA GLY A 85 -19.74 25.04 16.87
C GLY A 85 -20.81 23.96 17.01
N ASP A 86 -21.88 24.24 17.73
CA ASP A 86 -22.89 23.27 18.19
C ASP A 86 -23.80 22.70 17.07
N SER A 87 -23.85 23.35 15.90
CA SER A 87 -24.76 22.99 14.82
C SER A 87 -24.12 22.08 13.73
N LYS A 88 -22.87 21.63 13.94
CA LYS A 88 -22.14 20.85 12.95
C LYS A 88 -22.04 19.39 13.35
N GLN A 89 -22.22 18.51 12.36
CA GLN A 89 -21.95 17.08 12.52
C GLN A 89 -20.44 16.85 12.60
N LEU A 90 -19.98 16.24 13.68
CA LEU A 90 -18.59 15.87 13.88
C LEU A 90 -18.34 14.46 13.38
N VAL A 91 -17.28 14.28 12.58
CA VAL A 91 -16.86 13.00 12.02
C VAL A 91 -15.37 12.81 12.24
N HIS A 92 -14.98 11.68 12.83
CA HIS A 92 -13.58 11.25 12.88
C HIS A 92 -13.37 10.09 11.92
N VAL A 93 -12.22 10.09 11.25
CA VAL A 93 -11.76 9.02 10.39
C VAL A 93 -10.46 8.46 10.97
N LEU A 94 -10.46 7.19 11.35
CA LEU A 94 -9.34 6.50 11.96
C LEU A 94 -8.99 5.27 11.12
N LEU A 95 -7.72 4.88 11.11
CA LEU A 95 -7.33 3.58 10.55
C LEU A 95 -7.96 2.44 11.36
N LYS A 96 -8.36 1.39 10.65
CA LYS A 96 -8.86 0.15 11.29
C LYS A 96 -7.77 -0.50 12.14
N PRO A 97 -8.14 -1.24 13.19
CA PRO A 97 -7.18 -2.05 13.95
C PRO A 97 -6.43 -3.02 13.02
N GLY A 98 -5.11 -3.07 13.16
CA GLY A 98 -4.24 -3.92 12.34
C GLY A 98 -3.69 -3.25 11.07
N VAL A 99 -4.28 -2.16 10.60
CA VAL A 99 -3.73 -1.35 9.52
C VAL A 99 -2.51 -0.58 10.00
N MET A 100 -1.44 -0.61 9.22
CA MET A 100 -0.20 0.10 9.55
C MET A 100 -0.37 1.61 9.42
N ASP A 101 0.18 2.35 10.39
CA ASP A 101 0.21 3.82 10.41
C ASP A 101 1.66 4.30 10.39
N PRO A 102 2.27 4.48 9.20
CA PRO A 102 3.68 4.85 9.10
C PRO A 102 4.00 6.20 9.72
N VAL A 103 3.05 7.16 9.68
CA VAL A 103 3.22 8.48 10.29
C VAL A 103 3.25 8.35 11.80
N ALA A 104 2.33 7.58 12.38
CA ALA A 104 2.30 7.33 13.82
C ALA A 104 3.55 6.59 14.31
N GLN A 105 4.04 5.60 13.54
CA GLN A 105 5.28 4.86 13.87
C GLN A 105 6.49 5.79 13.91
N SER A 106 6.67 6.61 12.89
CA SER A 106 7.78 7.59 12.83
C SER A 106 7.66 8.64 13.93
N THR A 107 6.45 9.10 14.21
CA THR A 107 6.16 10.04 15.31
C THR A 107 6.50 9.42 16.65
N LEU A 108 6.07 8.19 16.92
CA LEU A 108 6.37 7.51 18.17
C LEU A 108 7.89 7.34 18.38
N GLN A 109 8.61 6.95 17.33
CA GLN A 109 10.06 6.82 17.37
C GLN A 109 10.74 8.16 17.68
N MET A 110 10.32 9.24 17.03
CA MET A 110 10.80 10.59 17.29
C MET A 110 10.54 11.01 18.75
N LEU A 111 9.30 10.83 19.23
CA LEU A 111 8.93 11.23 20.60
C LEU A 111 9.74 10.46 21.65
N LYS A 112 9.96 9.17 21.46
CA LYS A 112 10.82 8.37 22.34
C LYS A 112 12.28 8.85 22.31
N GLY A 113 12.81 9.17 21.13
CA GLY A 113 14.15 9.74 20.97
C GLY A 113 14.32 11.09 21.65
N LEU A 114 13.25 11.88 21.76
CA LEU A 114 13.21 13.17 22.46
C LEU A 114 12.93 13.02 23.97
N GLY A 115 12.77 11.80 24.48
CA GLY A 115 12.55 11.54 25.91
C GLY A 115 11.11 11.70 26.39
N PHE A 116 10.11 11.80 25.49
CA PHE A 116 8.70 11.78 25.88
C PHE A 116 8.25 10.35 26.25
N ALA A 117 7.48 10.22 27.34
CA ALA A 117 6.96 8.95 27.81
C ALA A 117 5.68 8.56 27.01
N ALA A 118 5.84 8.46 25.69
CA ALA A 118 4.79 8.01 24.77
C ALA A 118 4.95 6.49 24.51
N ASP A 119 3.84 5.76 24.70
CA ASP A 119 3.79 4.31 24.51
C ASP A 119 3.27 3.96 23.11
N GLU A 120 2.24 4.69 22.64
CA GLU A 120 1.59 4.46 21.36
C GLU A 120 1.11 5.77 20.74
N VAL A 121 1.08 5.81 19.41
CA VAL A 121 0.55 6.93 18.63
C VAL A 121 -0.35 6.38 17.52
N ARG A 122 -1.41 7.11 17.18
CA ARG A 122 -2.26 6.90 16.01
C ARG A 122 -2.56 8.23 15.35
N THR A 123 -2.67 8.24 14.04
CA THR A 123 -3.16 9.41 13.31
C THR A 123 -4.66 9.33 13.10
N PHE A 124 -5.30 10.48 12.91
CA PHE A 124 -6.70 10.58 12.50
C PHE A 124 -6.93 11.83 11.67
N ARG A 125 -8.05 11.85 10.93
CA ARG A 125 -8.63 13.03 10.32
C ARG A 125 -9.96 13.32 11.01
N LYS A 126 -10.32 14.60 11.08
CA LYS A 126 -11.52 15.04 11.78
C LYS A 126 -12.20 16.13 10.97
N TYR A 127 -13.51 16.05 10.87
CA TYR A 127 -14.32 16.94 10.06
C TYR A 127 -15.52 17.45 10.83
N TRP A 128 -15.83 18.73 10.64
CA TRP A 128 -17.09 19.35 11.07
C TRP A 128 -17.89 19.69 9.82
N ILE A 129 -19.10 19.15 9.71
CA ILE A 129 -19.94 19.22 8.53
C ILE A 129 -21.22 19.96 8.85
N SER A 130 -21.54 20.98 8.05
CA SER A 130 -22.78 21.75 8.10
C SER A 130 -23.39 21.93 6.70
N GLY A 131 -24.55 22.59 6.60
CA GLY A 131 -25.23 22.83 5.33
C GLY A 131 -26.05 21.64 4.83
N HIS A 132 -26.25 20.60 5.65
CA HIS A 132 -27.19 19.53 5.38
C HIS A 132 -28.50 19.76 6.15
N PRO A 133 -29.68 19.40 5.60
CA PRO A 133 -30.93 19.46 6.33
C PRO A 133 -30.94 18.57 7.57
N SER A 134 -31.59 19.03 8.63
CA SER A 134 -31.76 18.26 9.86
C SER A 134 -32.52 16.98 9.56
N GLY A 135 -31.90 15.80 9.75
CA GLY A 135 -32.50 14.49 9.51
C GLY A 135 -32.01 13.74 8.28
N GLU A 136 -31.18 14.32 7.42
CA GLU A 136 -30.58 13.62 6.28
C GLU A 136 -29.31 12.85 6.67
N SER A 137 -29.46 11.79 7.45
CA SER A 137 -28.40 10.83 7.80
C SER A 137 -27.75 10.20 6.55
N GLU A 138 -28.50 10.11 5.45
CA GLU A 138 -28.04 9.51 4.21
C GLU A 138 -26.94 10.34 3.51
N VAL A 139 -27.07 11.67 3.50
CA VAL A 139 -26.06 12.57 2.93
C VAL A 139 -24.73 12.43 3.67
N ILE A 140 -24.78 12.41 5.02
CA ILE A 140 -23.57 12.21 5.84
C ILE A 140 -22.97 10.81 5.62
N SER A 141 -23.80 9.79 5.54
CA SER A 141 -23.34 8.41 5.27
C SER A 141 -22.65 8.30 3.90
N ARG A 142 -23.28 8.86 2.85
CA ARG A 142 -22.69 8.90 1.50
C ARG A 142 -21.39 9.71 1.46
N LEU A 143 -21.36 10.87 2.11
CA LEU A 143 -20.15 11.69 2.20
C LEU A 143 -19.05 10.91 2.91
N ALA A 144 -19.36 10.30 4.03
CA ALA A 144 -18.43 9.55 4.85
C ALA A 144 -17.78 8.41 4.08
N SER A 145 -18.57 7.55 3.43
CA SER A 145 -18.08 6.37 2.71
C SER A 145 -17.46 6.70 1.35
N ARG A 146 -17.97 7.72 0.63
CA ARG A 146 -17.51 8.01 -0.73
C ARG A 146 -16.38 9.05 -0.80
N VAL A 147 -16.25 9.91 0.21
CA VAL A 147 -15.33 11.04 0.21
C VAL A 147 -14.36 10.99 1.38
N LEU A 148 -14.86 10.87 2.63
CA LEU A 148 -14.04 11.09 3.81
C LEU A 148 -13.20 9.88 4.20
N SER A 149 -13.66 8.66 3.94
CA SER A 149 -12.95 7.44 4.31
C SER A 149 -12.77 6.47 3.15
N ASN A 150 -11.85 5.55 3.33
CA ASN A 150 -11.75 4.34 2.55
C ASN A 150 -12.13 3.15 3.46
N ASP A 151 -13.30 2.57 3.21
CA ASP A 151 -13.85 1.50 4.03
C ASP A 151 -12.98 0.25 4.10
N SER A 152 -12.02 0.08 3.17
CA SER A 152 -11.06 -1.02 3.21
C SER A 152 -10.12 -0.93 4.42
N ILE A 153 -9.61 0.26 4.71
CA ILE A 153 -8.55 0.48 5.72
C ILE A 153 -8.95 1.45 6.84
N GLU A 154 -10.05 2.19 6.69
CA GLU A 154 -10.48 3.22 7.61
C GLU A 154 -11.86 2.94 8.20
N GLN A 155 -12.11 3.51 9.35
CA GLN A 155 -13.40 3.47 10.05
C GLN A 155 -13.83 4.89 10.44
N ILE A 156 -15.13 5.09 10.47
CA ILE A 156 -15.76 6.36 10.83
C ILE A 156 -16.32 6.29 12.23
N VAL A 157 -16.09 7.35 13.00
CA VAL A 157 -16.72 7.58 14.30
C VAL A 157 -17.48 8.90 14.25
N LEU A 158 -18.79 8.84 14.41
CA LEU A 158 -19.65 10.03 14.49
C LEU A 158 -19.64 10.61 15.91
N GLY A 159 -19.44 11.89 16.00
CA GLY A 159 -19.35 12.61 17.27
C GLY A 159 -17.97 12.55 17.95
N PRO A 160 -17.87 12.97 19.21
CA PRO A 160 -16.62 12.91 19.98
C PRO A 160 -16.11 11.49 20.16
N LEU A 161 -14.79 11.33 20.14
CA LEU A 161 -14.17 10.04 20.46
C LEU A 161 -14.46 9.65 21.93
N LYS A 162 -14.80 8.39 22.13
CA LYS A 162 -15.07 7.79 23.44
C LYS A 162 -14.19 6.56 23.58
N MET A 163 -12.95 6.75 23.99
CA MET A 163 -12.00 5.68 24.25
C MET A 163 -11.01 6.06 25.34
N ASP A 164 -10.68 5.15 26.20
CA ASP A 164 -9.71 5.35 27.27
C ASP A 164 -8.32 4.86 26.89
N LYS A 165 -8.24 4.00 25.88
CA LYS A 165 -7.00 3.39 25.38
C LYS A 165 -7.03 3.28 23.87
N LEU A 166 -5.86 3.36 23.26
CA LEU A 166 -5.67 2.89 21.90
C LEU A 166 -5.72 1.36 21.89
N SER A 167 -6.55 0.80 21.01
CA SER A 167 -6.59 -0.66 20.82
C SER A 167 -5.30 -1.11 20.13
N ILE A 168 -4.32 -1.51 20.92
CA ILE A 168 -3.09 -2.11 20.43
C ILE A 168 -3.34 -3.61 20.36
N GLY A 169 -4.04 -4.09 19.35
CA GLY A 169 -4.25 -5.51 19.13
C GLY A 169 -4.62 -6.32 20.39
N ALA A 170 -5.09 -7.52 20.23
CA ALA A 170 -5.22 -8.46 21.36
C ALA A 170 -3.83 -9.02 21.74
N PRO A 171 -3.61 -9.37 23.02
CA PRO A 171 -2.43 -10.13 23.39
C PRO A 171 -2.31 -11.37 22.49
N TYR A 172 -1.22 -11.48 21.77
CA TYR A 172 -1.02 -12.59 20.85
C TYR A 172 -0.36 -13.75 21.57
N SER A 173 -1.00 -14.90 21.51
CA SER A 173 -0.41 -16.19 21.86
C SER A 173 -0.27 -17.01 20.58
N LEU A 174 0.92 -17.50 20.30
CA LEU A 174 1.15 -18.33 19.12
C LEU A 174 0.26 -19.59 19.20
N THR A 175 -0.65 -19.71 18.27
CA THR A 175 -1.49 -20.91 18.11
C THR A 175 -1.16 -21.52 16.76
N LEU A 176 -0.72 -22.77 16.77
CA LEU A 176 -0.47 -23.52 15.55
C LEU A 176 -1.81 -24.08 15.04
N THR A 177 -2.37 -23.45 14.04
CA THR A 177 -3.63 -23.87 13.42
C THR A 177 -3.37 -24.96 12.39
N ARG A 178 -3.93 -26.14 12.58
CA ARG A 178 -3.91 -27.25 11.61
C ARG A 178 -5.22 -27.28 10.85
N VAL A 179 -5.14 -27.36 9.53
CA VAL A 179 -6.29 -27.39 8.63
C VAL A 179 -6.59 -28.85 8.24
N PRO A 180 -7.74 -29.42 8.61
CA PRO A 180 -8.06 -30.81 8.32
C PRO A 180 -8.46 -30.99 6.85
N ILE A 181 -7.48 -31.09 5.96
CA ILE A 181 -7.67 -31.17 4.51
C ILE A 181 -7.91 -32.61 4.01
N ASP A 182 -7.46 -33.62 4.73
CA ASP A 182 -7.43 -35.03 4.30
C ASP A 182 -8.80 -35.64 4.05
N GLN A 183 -9.84 -35.20 4.74
CA GLN A 183 -11.21 -35.71 4.66
C GLN A 183 -12.13 -34.91 3.73
N LEU A 184 -11.64 -33.75 3.23
CA LEU A 184 -12.48 -32.88 2.41
C LEU A 184 -12.74 -33.46 1.03
N ASN A 185 -13.98 -33.31 0.56
CA ASN A 185 -14.36 -33.59 -0.81
C ASN A 185 -14.03 -32.40 -1.72
N ASP A 186 -14.19 -32.56 -3.02
CA ASP A 186 -13.84 -31.53 -4.03
C ASP A 186 -14.52 -30.18 -3.78
N LYS A 187 -15.80 -30.17 -3.38
CA LYS A 187 -16.55 -28.95 -3.10
C LYS A 187 -15.99 -28.24 -1.85
N GLU A 188 -15.71 -29.00 -0.81
CA GLU A 188 -15.15 -28.47 0.45
C GLU A 188 -13.72 -27.98 0.25
N LEU A 189 -12.92 -28.62 -0.60
CA LEU A 189 -11.59 -28.15 -0.99
C LEU A 189 -11.68 -26.80 -1.70
N MET A 190 -12.62 -26.60 -2.60
CA MET A 190 -12.81 -25.33 -3.30
C MET A 190 -13.34 -24.24 -2.37
N GLU A 191 -14.22 -24.59 -1.43
CA GLU A 191 -14.70 -23.65 -0.41
C GLU A 191 -13.56 -23.20 0.52
N LEU A 192 -12.71 -24.14 0.95
CA LEU A 192 -11.50 -23.82 1.72
C LEU A 192 -10.55 -22.90 0.94
N SER A 193 -10.32 -23.20 -0.35
CA SER A 193 -9.48 -22.36 -1.22
C SER A 193 -10.02 -20.93 -1.32
N LYS A 194 -11.34 -20.78 -1.47
CA LYS A 194 -12.01 -19.48 -1.57
C LYS A 194 -12.02 -18.72 -0.23
N SER A 195 -12.50 -19.35 0.84
CA SER A 195 -12.61 -18.72 2.16
C SER A 195 -11.25 -18.39 2.78
N GLY A 196 -10.23 -19.20 2.50
CA GLY A 196 -8.86 -18.97 2.90
C GLY A 196 -8.08 -18.00 2.00
N GLN A 197 -8.70 -17.45 0.94
CA GLN A 197 -8.04 -16.59 -0.06
C GLN A 197 -6.78 -17.22 -0.68
N LEU A 198 -6.77 -18.54 -0.81
CA LEU A 198 -5.63 -19.28 -1.36
C LEU A 198 -5.62 -19.28 -2.89
N TYR A 199 -6.80 -19.16 -3.51
CA TYR A 199 -7.01 -19.09 -4.96
C TYR A 199 -6.41 -20.27 -5.76
N PHE A 200 -6.36 -21.44 -5.13
CA PHE A 200 -6.01 -22.68 -5.81
C PHE A 200 -7.15 -23.19 -6.69
N SER A 201 -6.82 -23.77 -7.81
CA SER A 201 -7.71 -24.61 -8.60
C SER A 201 -7.97 -25.95 -7.91
N LEU A 202 -9.02 -26.65 -8.32
CA LEU A 202 -9.32 -27.99 -7.77
C LEU A 202 -8.16 -28.99 -7.92
N PRO A 203 -7.50 -29.10 -9.09
CA PRO A 203 -6.33 -29.99 -9.23
C PRO A 203 -5.19 -29.65 -8.28
N GLU A 204 -4.94 -28.37 -8.01
CA GLU A 204 -3.91 -27.93 -7.06
C GLU A 204 -4.28 -28.31 -5.62
N MET A 205 -5.53 -28.11 -5.23
CA MET A 205 -6.01 -28.52 -3.91
C MET A 205 -5.95 -30.03 -3.71
N GLN A 206 -6.30 -30.80 -4.72
CA GLN A 206 -6.19 -32.27 -4.72
C GLN A 206 -4.73 -32.73 -4.61
N GLN A 207 -3.81 -32.05 -5.29
CA GLN A 207 -2.37 -32.35 -5.20
C GLN A 207 -1.84 -32.08 -3.78
N ILE A 208 -2.21 -30.96 -3.19
CA ILE A 208 -1.85 -30.61 -1.80
C ILE A 208 -2.44 -31.63 -0.83
N GLN A 209 -3.71 -31.98 -0.97
CA GLN A 209 -4.37 -33.00 -0.15
C GLN A 209 -3.65 -34.34 -0.24
N SER A 210 -3.33 -34.79 -1.46
CA SER A 210 -2.61 -36.04 -1.70
C SER A 210 -1.24 -36.06 -1.02
N TYR A 211 -0.48 -34.97 -1.13
CA TYR A 211 0.81 -34.82 -0.47
C TYR A 211 0.70 -34.94 1.05
N TYR A 212 -0.23 -34.22 1.67
CA TYR A 212 -0.39 -34.26 3.14
C TYR A 212 -0.92 -35.60 3.65
N ARG A 213 -1.76 -36.30 2.86
CA ARG A 213 -2.13 -37.68 3.12
C ARG A 213 -0.91 -38.62 3.10
N GLN A 214 -0.02 -38.45 2.11
CA GLN A 214 1.18 -39.27 1.97
C GLN A 214 2.15 -39.10 3.15
N ILE A 215 2.33 -37.89 3.65
CA ILE A 215 3.22 -37.63 4.80
C ILE A 215 2.53 -37.81 6.15
N GLY A 216 1.24 -38.20 6.20
CA GLY A 216 0.52 -38.61 7.39
C GLY A 216 0.26 -37.48 8.39
N ARG A 217 0.14 -36.24 7.94
CA ARG A 217 -0.22 -35.09 8.79
C ARG A 217 -1.07 -34.05 8.07
N GLN A 218 -1.72 -33.20 8.86
CA GLN A 218 -2.42 -32.03 8.33
C GLN A 218 -1.46 -30.86 8.07
N PRO A 219 -1.71 -30.04 7.03
CA PRO A 219 -1.02 -28.77 6.86
C PRO A 219 -1.37 -27.78 7.98
N THR A 220 -0.49 -26.84 8.23
CA THR A 220 -0.85 -25.63 8.96
C THR A 220 -1.43 -24.59 8.01
N ASP A 221 -2.14 -23.61 8.55
CA ASP A 221 -2.62 -22.45 7.80
C ASP A 221 -1.49 -21.71 7.09
N ILE A 222 -0.35 -21.49 7.76
CA ILE A 222 0.83 -20.84 7.17
C ILE A 222 1.49 -21.67 6.06
N GLU A 223 1.46 -23.00 6.15
CA GLU A 223 1.95 -23.87 5.06
C GLU A 223 1.06 -23.72 3.83
N LEU A 224 -0.27 -23.72 4.00
CA LEU A 224 -1.19 -23.50 2.88
C LEU A 224 -1.00 -22.12 2.26
N GLU A 225 -0.88 -21.08 3.06
CA GLU A 225 -0.61 -19.72 2.61
C GLU A 225 0.72 -19.63 1.85
N THR A 226 1.78 -20.24 2.38
CA THR A 226 3.10 -20.26 1.73
C THR A 226 3.05 -20.93 0.36
N ILE A 227 2.35 -22.07 0.25
CA ILE A 227 2.15 -22.76 -1.03
C ILE A 227 1.30 -21.87 -1.97
N ALA A 228 0.23 -21.24 -1.46
CA ALA A 228 -0.64 -20.39 -2.25
C ALA A 228 0.12 -19.21 -2.85
N GLN A 229 0.95 -18.54 -2.07
CA GLN A 229 1.77 -17.44 -2.56
C GLN A 229 2.80 -17.90 -3.57
N THR A 230 3.55 -18.96 -3.28
CA THR A 230 4.60 -19.46 -4.17
C THR A 230 4.06 -20.06 -5.47
N TRP A 231 2.84 -20.62 -5.44
CA TRP A 231 2.15 -21.16 -6.64
C TRP A 231 1.23 -20.15 -7.31
N SER A 232 1.13 -18.93 -6.80
CA SER A 232 0.29 -17.89 -7.41
C SER A 232 0.76 -17.53 -8.83
N GLU A 233 -0.12 -16.95 -9.63
CA GLU A 233 0.26 -16.39 -10.93
C GLU A 233 1.34 -15.31 -10.78
N HIS A 234 1.29 -14.56 -9.69
CA HIS A 234 2.26 -13.52 -9.36
C HIS A 234 3.69 -14.08 -9.23
N CYS A 235 3.89 -15.17 -8.47
CA CYS A 235 5.22 -15.73 -8.21
C CYS A 235 5.65 -16.75 -9.26
N SER A 236 4.74 -17.61 -9.74
CA SER A 236 5.06 -18.73 -10.64
C SER A 236 4.92 -18.41 -12.11
N HIS A 237 4.20 -17.33 -12.47
CA HIS A 237 3.84 -17.03 -13.86
C HIS A 237 3.18 -18.23 -14.57
N LYS A 238 2.24 -18.90 -13.90
CA LYS A 238 1.64 -20.19 -14.32
C LYS A 238 1.16 -20.18 -15.78
N THR A 239 0.46 -19.11 -16.18
CA THR A 239 -0.09 -19.00 -17.53
C THR A 239 1.01 -18.85 -18.55
N LEU A 240 1.86 -17.83 -18.43
CA LEU A 240 2.88 -17.53 -19.45
C LEU A 240 4.10 -18.45 -19.35
N GLY A 241 4.36 -19.02 -18.19
CA GLY A 241 5.39 -20.04 -17.97
C GLY A 241 4.93 -21.46 -18.31
N GLY A 242 3.62 -21.67 -18.50
CA GLY A 242 3.00 -22.96 -18.76
C GLY A 242 3.00 -23.38 -20.23
N ARG A 243 2.40 -24.53 -20.47
CA ARG A 243 2.19 -25.05 -21.84
C ARG A 243 0.99 -24.36 -22.46
N ILE A 244 1.19 -23.76 -23.63
CA ILE A 244 0.13 -23.01 -24.34
C ILE A 244 0.03 -23.55 -25.76
N GLN A 245 -1.18 -23.91 -26.19
CA GLN A 245 -1.52 -24.10 -27.57
C GLN A 245 -2.18 -22.84 -28.11
N TYR A 246 -1.51 -22.16 -29.02
CA TYR A 246 -1.99 -20.94 -29.66
C TYR A 246 -2.40 -21.22 -31.11
N GLN A 247 -3.56 -20.76 -31.52
CA GLN A 247 -4.07 -20.95 -32.88
C GLN A 247 -4.54 -19.60 -33.44
N ASP A 248 -4.08 -19.28 -34.64
CA ASP A 248 -4.49 -18.10 -35.41
C ASP A 248 -4.68 -18.46 -36.89
N GLU A 249 -4.85 -17.47 -37.75
CA GLU A 249 -4.98 -17.65 -39.21
C GLU A 249 -3.73 -18.22 -39.87
N ASN A 250 -2.58 -18.20 -39.23
CA ASN A 250 -1.31 -18.73 -39.74
C ASN A 250 -1.06 -20.18 -39.27
N GLY A 251 -1.92 -20.73 -38.42
CA GLY A 251 -1.86 -22.10 -37.95
C GLY A 251 -1.78 -22.26 -36.44
N THR A 252 -1.31 -23.42 -35.99
CA THR A 252 -1.20 -23.75 -34.57
C THR A 252 0.26 -23.75 -34.14
N ARG A 253 0.55 -23.07 -33.01
CA ARG A 253 1.85 -23.09 -32.32
C ARG A 253 1.68 -23.69 -30.94
N GLN A 254 2.67 -24.43 -30.50
CA GLN A 254 2.73 -24.96 -29.13
C GLN A 254 3.94 -24.40 -28.42
N PHE A 255 3.72 -23.87 -27.20
CA PHE A 255 4.76 -23.38 -26.32
C PHE A 255 4.88 -24.32 -25.13
N SER A 256 6.08 -24.72 -24.76
CA SER A 256 6.36 -25.39 -23.49
C SER A 256 6.48 -24.35 -22.34
N SER A 257 6.97 -23.16 -22.66
CA SER A 257 7.01 -21.97 -21.81
C SER A 257 7.05 -20.74 -22.71
N MET A 258 5.92 -20.04 -22.84
CA MET A 258 5.82 -18.91 -23.73
C MET A 258 6.82 -17.80 -23.38
N LEU A 259 7.04 -17.51 -22.09
CA LEU A 259 8.03 -16.52 -21.64
C LEU A 259 9.44 -16.84 -22.14
N LYS A 260 9.88 -18.10 -21.98
CA LYS A 260 11.23 -18.53 -22.37
C LYS A 260 11.39 -18.55 -23.88
N GLU A 261 10.36 -19.00 -24.60
CA GLU A 261 10.41 -19.18 -26.06
C GLU A 261 10.14 -17.89 -26.84
N THR A 262 9.63 -16.83 -26.20
CA THR A 262 9.38 -15.53 -26.80
C THR A 262 10.30 -14.45 -26.25
N ILE A 263 10.04 -13.91 -25.07
CA ILE A 263 10.77 -12.77 -24.51
C ILE A 263 12.23 -13.11 -24.22
N PHE A 264 12.49 -14.22 -23.54
CA PHE A 264 13.86 -14.63 -23.23
C PHE A 264 14.64 -15.01 -24.49
N ALA A 265 14.01 -15.74 -25.41
CA ALA A 265 14.64 -16.13 -26.68
C ALA A 265 14.93 -14.89 -27.56
N ALA A 266 13.99 -13.91 -27.63
CA ALA A 266 14.21 -12.68 -28.37
C ALA A 266 15.38 -11.87 -27.77
N THR A 267 15.43 -11.72 -26.45
CA THR A 267 16.53 -11.04 -25.75
C THR A 267 17.87 -11.72 -26.04
N LYS A 268 17.93 -13.05 -25.94
CA LYS A 268 19.15 -13.81 -26.25
C LYS A 268 19.60 -13.57 -27.69
N LYS A 269 18.69 -13.67 -28.66
CA LYS A 269 18.98 -13.45 -30.07
C LYS A 269 19.49 -12.03 -30.35
N ILE A 270 18.91 -11.02 -29.73
CA ILE A 270 19.36 -9.63 -29.87
C ILE A 270 20.78 -9.49 -29.32
N ARG A 271 21.07 -10.02 -28.13
CA ARG A 271 22.41 -10.00 -27.54
C ARG A 271 23.45 -10.71 -28.40
N GLU A 272 23.12 -11.86 -28.96
CA GLU A 272 23.98 -12.59 -29.91
C GLU A 272 24.24 -11.75 -31.17
N THR A 273 23.24 -11.03 -31.67
CA THR A 273 23.38 -10.14 -32.84
C THR A 273 24.27 -8.93 -32.53
N LEU A 274 24.17 -8.36 -31.32
CA LEU A 274 25.02 -7.25 -30.87
C LEU A 274 26.49 -7.68 -30.69
N GLY A 275 26.74 -8.92 -30.27
CA GLY A 275 28.08 -9.46 -30.10
C GLY A 275 28.94 -8.62 -29.19
N ALA A 276 30.05 -8.09 -29.70
CA ALA A 276 30.96 -7.21 -28.94
C ALA A 276 30.34 -5.86 -28.55
N ASN A 277 29.24 -5.47 -29.14
CA ASN A 277 28.50 -4.25 -28.81
C ASN A 277 27.34 -4.52 -27.82
N ASP A 278 27.24 -5.71 -27.24
CA ASP A 278 26.22 -6.02 -26.26
C ASP A 278 26.45 -5.21 -24.96
N TRP A 279 25.51 -4.32 -24.68
CA TRP A 279 25.51 -3.48 -23.48
C TRP A 279 24.71 -4.06 -22.31
N CYS A 280 24.12 -5.25 -22.48
CA CYS A 280 23.39 -5.92 -21.40
C CYS A 280 24.36 -6.72 -20.52
N VAL A 281 24.49 -6.32 -19.26
CA VAL A 281 25.35 -7.00 -18.28
C VAL A 281 24.63 -8.18 -17.64
N SER A 282 23.41 -7.96 -17.15
CA SER A 282 22.59 -8.99 -16.50
C SER A 282 21.11 -8.74 -16.77
N VAL A 283 20.38 -9.83 -17.08
CA VAL A 283 18.93 -9.82 -17.29
C VAL A 283 18.34 -11.15 -16.88
N PHE A 284 17.12 -11.14 -16.33
CA PHE A 284 16.35 -12.31 -15.85
C PHE A 284 17.00 -13.11 -14.71
N LYS A 285 17.96 -12.55 -14.00
CA LYS A 285 18.69 -13.22 -12.91
C LYS A 285 18.51 -12.58 -11.54
N ASP A 286 18.43 -11.28 -11.50
CA ASP A 286 18.41 -10.49 -10.26
C ASP A 286 17.15 -9.64 -10.19
N ASN A 287 17.00 -8.80 -9.15
CA ASN A 287 15.84 -7.96 -8.92
C ASN A 287 15.63 -6.91 -10.02
N ALA A 288 16.70 -6.46 -10.68
CA ALA A 288 16.63 -5.51 -11.78
C ALA A 288 17.53 -5.92 -12.96
N GLY A 289 17.24 -5.40 -14.14
CA GLY A 289 18.14 -5.48 -15.30
C GLY A 289 19.35 -4.57 -15.11
N VAL A 290 20.52 -5.02 -15.60
CA VAL A 290 21.79 -4.30 -15.48
C VAL A 290 22.36 -4.06 -16.88
N VAL A 291 22.69 -2.80 -17.17
CA VAL A 291 23.29 -2.38 -18.45
C VAL A 291 24.56 -1.56 -18.23
N THR A 292 25.48 -1.59 -19.20
CA THR A 292 26.70 -0.78 -19.14
C THR A 292 26.37 0.72 -19.19
N PHE A 293 27.14 1.54 -18.48
CA PHE A 293 26.99 2.98 -18.49
C PHE A 293 28.32 3.67 -18.73
N ASP A 294 29.20 3.62 -17.73
CA ASP A 294 30.54 4.18 -17.83
C ASP A 294 31.62 3.19 -17.33
N LYS A 295 32.84 3.67 -17.08
CA LYS A 295 33.96 2.82 -16.63
C LYS A 295 33.84 2.40 -15.16
N GLU A 296 33.07 3.12 -14.37
CA GLU A 296 32.95 2.94 -12.92
C GLU A 296 31.59 2.34 -12.53
N HIS A 297 30.55 2.58 -13.35
CA HIS A 297 29.18 2.22 -13.01
C HIS A 297 28.42 1.54 -14.16
N HIS A 298 27.49 0.70 -13.75
CA HIS A 298 26.37 0.22 -14.54
C HIS A 298 25.10 0.96 -14.14
N ILE A 299 24.11 1.00 -15.04
CA ILE A 299 22.74 1.37 -14.67
C ILE A 299 21.95 0.10 -14.41
N VAL A 300 21.23 0.09 -13.31
CA VAL A 300 20.16 -0.87 -13.04
C VAL A 300 18.81 -0.21 -13.28
N PHE A 301 17.84 -0.99 -13.79
CA PHE A 301 16.50 -0.47 -14.04
C PHE A 301 15.46 -1.53 -13.71
N LYS A 302 14.48 -1.14 -12.91
CA LYS A 302 13.35 -1.96 -12.50
C LYS A 302 12.03 -1.24 -12.74
N VAL A 303 11.02 -2.00 -13.12
CA VAL A 303 9.65 -1.51 -13.29
C VAL A 303 8.68 -2.48 -12.62
N GLU A 304 7.63 -1.94 -12.04
CA GLU A 304 6.54 -2.69 -11.44
C GLU A 304 5.20 -2.03 -11.73
N THR A 305 4.13 -2.82 -11.71
CA THR A 305 2.77 -2.32 -11.77
C THR A 305 2.03 -2.66 -10.47
N HIS A 306 1.39 -1.66 -9.87
CA HIS A 306 0.62 -1.80 -8.63
C HIS A 306 -0.86 -1.48 -8.87
N ASN A 307 -1.49 -2.20 -9.82
CA ASN A 307 -2.81 -1.88 -10.35
C ASN A 307 -3.93 -2.20 -9.35
N HIS A 308 -4.08 -3.46 -8.96
CA HIS A 308 -5.14 -3.91 -8.03
C HIS A 308 -5.08 -3.21 -6.67
N PRO A 309 -3.92 -3.11 -6.01
CA PRO A 309 -3.82 -2.34 -4.78
C PRO A 309 -4.26 -0.88 -4.94
N SER A 310 -3.89 -0.24 -6.05
CA SER A 310 -4.28 1.15 -6.34
C SER A 310 -5.75 1.31 -6.74
N ALA A 311 -6.41 0.26 -7.25
CA ALA A 311 -7.84 0.28 -7.50
C ALA A 311 -8.65 0.33 -6.20
N ILE A 312 -8.16 -0.32 -5.13
CA ILE A 312 -8.84 -0.43 -3.84
C ILE A 312 -8.42 0.70 -2.89
N GLU A 313 -7.12 0.91 -2.75
CA GLU A 313 -6.52 1.95 -1.91
C GLU A 313 -5.45 2.72 -2.71
N PRO A 314 -5.85 3.77 -3.44
CA PRO A 314 -4.97 4.44 -4.41
C PRO A 314 -3.69 5.01 -3.82
N TYR A 315 -3.76 5.58 -2.60
CA TYR A 315 -2.59 6.16 -1.95
C TYR A 315 -1.59 5.09 -1.52
N GLY A 316 -2.02 4.10 -0.75
CA GLY A 316 -1.15 3.03 -0.25
C GLY A 316 -0.67 2.09 -1.35
N GLY A 317 -1.52 1.78 -2.32
CA GLY A 317 -1.16 0.96 -3.47
C GLY A 317 -0.04 1.59 -4.31
N ALA A 318 -0.17 2.86 -4.68
CA ALA A 318 0.86 3.59 -5.42
C ALA A 318 2.12 3.87 -4.58
N ASN A 319 1.94 4.17 -3.31
CA ASN A 319 3.02 4.37 -2.34
C ASN A 319 3.92 3.13 -2.25
N THR A 320 3.33 1.94 -2.09
CA THR A 320 4.06 0.67 -2.06
C THR A 320 4.66 0.31 -3.42
N GLY A 321 3.97 0.64 -4.51
CA GLY A 321 4.49 0.44 -5.87
C GLY A 321 5.81 1.16 -6.08
N LEU A 322 5.89 2.45 -5.72
CA LEU A 322 7.13 3.21 -5.79
C LEU A 322 8.18 2.68 -4.81
N GLY A 323 7.80 2.31 -3.60
CA GLY A 323 8.72 1.70 -2.63
C GLY A 323 9.32 0.39 -3.15
N GLY A 324 8.52 -0.46 -3.79
CA GLY A 324 8.97 -1.71 -4.39
C GLY A 324 10.05 -1.51 -5.45
N VAL A 325 9.81 -0.60 -6.41
CA VAL A 325 10.79 -0.35 -7.48
C VAL A 325 12.06 0.36 -7.00
N ILE A 326 12.07 0.96 -5.82
CA ILE A 326 13.28 1.50 -5.19
C ILE A 326 14.07 0.37 -4.49
N ARG A 327 13.39 -0.54 -3.82
CA ARG A 327 14.02 -1.70 -3.14
C ARG A 327 14.71 -2.66 -4.11
N ASP A 328 14.17 -2.83 -5.29
CA ASP A 328 14.72 -3.78 -6.27
C ASP A 328 16.09 -3.38 -6.82
N PRO A 329 16.35 -2.13 -7.27
CA PRO A 329 17.70 -1.66 -7.54
C PRO A 329 18.63 -1.80 -6.32
N LEU A 330 18.17 -1.40 -5.12
CA LEU A 330 18.95 -1.54 -3.89
C LEU A 330 19.32 -3.00 -3.61
N GLY A 331 18.45 -3.96 -3.93
CA GLY A 331 18.67 -5.39 -3.80
C GLY A 331 19.44 -6.01 -4.98
N THR A 332 19.81 -5.26 -6.01
CA THR A 332 20.52 -5.77 -7.20
C THR A 332 22.02 -5.76 -6.98
N GLY A 333 22.68 -6.88 -7.29
CA GLY A 333 24.09 -7.07 -6.98
C GLY A 333 24.37 -6.93 -5.48
N LEU A 334 25.42 -6.22 -5.11
CA LEU A 334 25.75 -5.88 -3.73
C LEU A 334 25.15 -4.54 -3.27
N GLY A 335 24.19 -3.98 -4.02
CA GLY A 335 23.48 -2.76 -3.70
C GLY A 335 23.70 -1.64 -4.72
N ALA A 336 22.74 -1.41 -5.61
CA ALA A 336 22.76 -0.24 -6.46
C ALA A 336 22.12 0.96 -5.73
N LYS A 337 22.64 2.15 -5.96
CA LYS A 337 22.09 3.39 -5.42
C LYS A 337 20.96 3.90 -6.31
N PRO A 338 19.69 3.85 -5.84
CA PRO A 338 18.57 4.44 -6.58
C PRO A 338 18.78 5.95 -6.76
N ILE A 339 18.53 6.47 -7.98
CA ILE A 339 18.81 7.87 -8.32
C ILE A 339 17.60 8.62 -8.83
N CYS A 340 16.71 7.97 -9.60
CA CYS A 340 15.52 8.63 -10.13
C CYS A 340 14.43 7.61 -10.48
N SER A 341 13.19 8.08 -10.51
CA SER A 341 12.01 7.32 -10.92
C SER A 341 11.42 7.82 -12.22
N THR A 342 10.65 6.96 -12.89
CA THR A 342 9.78 7.27 -14.02
C THR A 342 8.44 6.59 -13.79
N ASP A 343 7.32 7.30 -14.02
CA ASP A 343 6.01 6.78 -13.68
C ASP A 343 5.03 6.95 -14.84
N VAL A 344 4.29 5.89 -15.17
CA VAL A 344 3.23 5.91 -16.20
C VAL A 344 1.92 5.48 -15.59
N PHE A 345 0.90 6.34 -15.75
CA PHE A 345 -0.43 6.06 -15.22
C PHE A 345 -1.46 6.03 -16.33
N CYS A 346 -2.37 5.04 -16.26
CA CYS A 346 -3.56 5.01 -17.11
C CYS A 346 -4.80 4.93 -16.23
N PHE A 347 -5.73 5.84 -16.45
CA PHE A 347 -6.96 5.97 -15.68
C PHE A 347 -8.17 6.10 -16.62
N ALA A 348 -9.37 5.85 -16.12
CA ALA A 348 -10.56 6.36 -16.76
C ALA A 348 -10.62 7.90 -16.66
N ALA A 349 -11.41 8.51 -17.52
CA ALA A 349 -11.50 9.97 -17.60
C ALA A 349 -11.92 10.60 -16.26
N PRO A 350 -11.27 11.71 -15.81
CA PRO A 350 -11.57 12.32 -14.51
C PRO A 350 -12.98 12.92 -14.41
N ASN A 351 -13.66 13.09 -15.53
CA ASN A 351 -15.05 13.54 -15.65
C ASN A 351 -16.05 12.40 -15.88
N TYR A 352 -15.68 11.16 -15.57
CA TYR A 352 -16.56 10.00 -15.66
C TYR A 352 -17.83 10.23 -14.86
N PRO A 353 -19.04 9.90 -15.40
CA PRO A 353 -20.28 10.17 -14.70
C PRO A 353 -20.41 9.36 -13.41
N PRO A 354 -20.65 10.00 -12.25
CA PRO A 354 -20.74 9.29 -10.95
C PRO A 354 -21.86 8.24 -10.90
N ASP A 355 -22.96 8.49 -11.63
CA ASP A 355 -24.13 7.61 -11.65
C ASP A 355 -23.90 6.34 -12.52
N GLU A 356 -22.88 6.33 -13.35
CA GLU A 356 -22.49 5.20 -14.19
C GLU A 356 -21.40 4.32 -13.55
N LEU A 357 -20.92 4.68 -12.34
CA LEU A 357 -19.89 3.91 -11.65
C LEU A 357 -20.43 2.53 -11.23
N PRO A 358 -19.75 1.43 -11.61
CA PRO A 358 -20.07 0.12 -11.08
C PRO A 358 -19.96 0.05 -9.55
N PRO A 359 -20.73 -0.82 -8.88
CA PRO A 359 -20.57 -1.05 -7.44
C PRO A 359 -19.13 -1.45 -7.06
N GLY A 360 -18.60 -0.88 -5.99
CA GLY A 360 -17.25 -1.16 -5.50
C GLY A 360 -16.11 -0.47 -6.28
N VAL A 361 -16.40 0.31 -7.31
CA VAL A 361 -15.40 1.06 -8.08
C VAL A 361 -15.27 2.47 -7.56
N LEU A 362 -14.05 2.89 -7.26
CA LEU A 362 -13.73 4.26 -6.86
C LEU A 362 -13.81 5.21 -8.06
N HIS A 363 -14.31 6.42 -7.83
CA HIS A 363 -14.34 7.44 -8.89
C HIS A 363 -12.92 7.77 -9.40
N PRO A 364 -12.70 7.92 -10.73
CA PRO A 364 -11.36 8.17 -11.30
C PRO A 364 -10.60 9.33 -10.67
N ARG A 365 -11.25 10.44 -10.33
CA ARG A 365 -10.59 11.57 -9.64
C ARG A 365 -10.00 11.18 -8.29
N ARG A 366 -10.69 10.33 -7.53
CA ARG A 366 -10.19 9.82 -6.26
C ARG A 366 -8.97 8.93 -6.47
N VAL A 367 -9.04 8.04 -7.48
CA VAL A 367 -7.92 7.17 -7.86
C VAL A 367 -6.72 7.99 -8.29
N ILE A 368 -6.89 8.94 -9.21
CA ILE A 368 -5.83 9.84 -9.69
C ILE A 368 -5.19 10.60 -8.52
N SER A 369 -6.01 11.25 -7.68
CA SER A 369 -5.51 12.04 -6.55
C SER A 369 -4.73 11.19 -5.54
N GLY A 370 -5.22 9.99 -5.25
CA GLY A 370 -4.57 9.04 -4.34
C GLY A 370 -3.25 8.53 -4.90
N VAL A 371 -3.22 8.09 -6.15
CA VAL A 371 -2.01 7.58 -6.83
C VAL A 371 -0.93 8.66 -6.90
N VAL A 372 -1.28 9.86 -7.38
CA VAL A 372 -0.31 10.97 -7.47
C VAL A 372 0.23 11.34 -6.08
N SER A 373 -0.62 11.40 -5.08
CA SER A 373 -0.20 11.69 -3.71
C SER A 373 0.69 10.59 -3.13
N GLY A 374 0.37 9.31 -3.38
CA GLY A 374 1.16 8.16 -2.93
C GLY A 374 2.59 8.18 -3.49
N VAL A 375 2.72 8.34 -4.79
CA VAL A 375 4.02 8.44 -5.48
C VAL A 375 4.81 9.66 -5.00
N ARG A 376 4.17 10.84 -4.97
CA ARG A 376 4.80 12.09 -4.49
C ARG A 376 5.36 11.95 -3.09
N ASP A 377 4.55 11.46 -2.16
CA ASP A 377 4.91 11.44 -0.76
C ASP A 377 6.02 10.41 -0.46
N TYR A 378 5.99 9.27 -1.16
CA TYR A 378 7.06 8.29 -1.03
C TYR A 378 8.37 8.80 -1.62
N GLY A 379 8.34 9.29 -2.86
CA GLY A 379 9.51 9.84 -3.54
C GLY A 379 10.16 11.00 -2.77
N ASN A 380 9.35 11.92 -2.25
CA ASN A 380 9.82 13.05 -1.44
C ASN A 380 10.52 12.60 -0.15
N ARG A 381 9.94 11.60 0.56
CA ARG A 381 10.55 11.07 1.79
C ARG A 381 11.83 10.28 1.53
N MET A 382 11.92 9.61 0.39
CA MET A 382 13.14 8.92 -0.06
C MET A 382 14.20 9.89 -0.60
N GLY A 383 13.80 11.09 -1.03
CA GLY A 383 14.67 12.04 -1.72
C GLY A 383 15.02 11.59 -3.15
N ILE A 384 14.13 10.83 -3.80
CA ILE A 384 14.31 10.29 -5.16
C ILE A 384 13.27 10.94 -6.07
N PRO A 385 13.70 11.78 -7.06
CA PRO A 385 12.77 12.48 -7.93
C PRO A 385 12.18 11.57 -9.01
N THR A 386 10.92 11.78 -9.38
CA THR A 386 10.37 11.33 -10.65
C THR A 386 10.79 12.32 -11.74
N VAL A 387 11.58 11.85 -12.72
CA VAL A 387 12.18 12.72 -13.75
C VAL A 387 11.38 12.81 -15.04
N ASN A 388 10.57 11.79 -15.32
CA ASN A 388 9.67 11.77 -16.48
C ASN A 388 8.53 10.76 -16.24
N GLY A 389 7.60 10.73 -17.19
CA GLY A 389 6.50 9.77 -17.21
C GLY A 389 5.40 10.21 -18.18
N ALA A 390 4.24 9.59 -18.02
CA ALA A 390 3.07 9.90 -18.83
C ALA A 390 1.78 9.60 -18.08
N VAL A 391 0.70 10.28 -18.45
CA VAL A 391 -0.65 9.98 -17.98
C VAL A 391 -1.55 9.84 -19.21
N TYR A 392 -2.28 8.70 -19.26
CA TYR A 392 -3.24 8.41 -20.34
C TYR A 392 -4.63 8.19 -19.75
N PHE A 393 -5.65 8.50 -20.52
CA PHE A 393 -7.05 8.32 -20.15
C PHE A 393 -7.75 7.42 -21.14
N ASP A 394 -8.39 6.36 -20.63
CA ASP A 394 -9.24 5.44 -21.38
C ASP A 394 -10.19 4.75 -20.40
N ASP A 395 -11.49 4.70 -20.70
CA ASP A 395 -12.50 4.19 -19.78
C ASP A 395 -12.35 2.69 -19.47
N ARG A 396 -11.56 1.96 -20.26
CA ARG A 396 -11.19 0.57 -19.95
C ARG A 396 -10.38 0.42 -18.65
N TYR A 397 -9.76 1.50 -18.16
CA TYR A 397 -9.04 1.53 -16.88
C TYR A 397 -9.92 1.91 -15.68
N LEU A 398 -11.25 1.94 -15.83
CA LEU A 398 -12.15 2.39 -14.76
C LEU A 398 -12.02 1.57 -13.48
N GLY A 399 -12.10 0.24 -13.57
CA GLY A 399 -12.04 -0.66 -12.41
C GLY A 399 -10.64 -1.19 -12.10
N ASN A 400 -9.68 -1.01 -13.02
CA ASN A 400 -8.32 -1.51 -12.88
C ASN A 400 -7.33 -0.54 -13.54
N PRO A 401 -6.91 0.52 -12.84
CA PRO A 401 -5.96 1.50 -13.36
C PRO A 401 -4.61 0.85 -13.63
N LEU A 402 -3.85 1.38 -14.56
CA LEU A 402 -2.42 1.08 -14.66
C LEU A 402 -1.66 2.07 -13.78
N VAL A 403 -0.96 1.55 -12.79
CA VAL A 403 -0.02 2.32 -11.94
C VAL A 403 1.35 1.68 -12.11
N TYR A 404 2.07 2.19 -13.08
CA TYR A 404 3.41 1.73 -13.43
C TYR A 404 4.44 2.66 -12.84
N CYS A 405 5.31 2.12 -11.99
CA CYS A 405 6.45 2.82 -11.41
C CYS A 405 7.75 2.19 -11.92
N GLY A 406 8.73 3.02 -12.21
CA GLY A 406 10.07 2.61 -12.59
C GLY A 406 11.12 3.33 -11.77
N ASN A 407 12.27 2.67 -11.56
CA ASN A 407 13.41 3.29 -10.88
C ASN A 407 14.72 2.90 -11.53
N ALA A 408 15.58 3.89 -11.69
CA ALA A 408 16.96 3.70 -12.13
C ALA A 408 17.92 3.86 -10.95
N GLY A 409 18.98 3.05 -10.93
CA GLY A 409 20.05 3.12 -9.95
C GLY A 409 21.44 2.99 -10.57
N LEU A 410 22.46 3.41 -9.85
CA LEU A 410 23.86 3.23 -10.21
C LEU A 410 24.46 2.09 -9.41
N LEU A 411 25.09 1.15 -10.09
CA LEU A 411 25.76 -0.01 -9.52
C LEU A 411 27.25 0.02 -9.91
N PRO A 412 28.20 0.01 -8.96
CA PRO A 412 29.62 -0.11 -9.30
C PRO A 412 29.90 -1.38 -10.12
N VAL A 413 30.79 -1.30 -11.11
CA VAL A 413 31.03 -2.38 -12.07
C VAL A 413 31.50 -3.68 -11.42
N ASP A 414 32.15 -3.61 -10.26
CA ASP A 414 32.64 -4.75 -9.48
C ASP A 414 31.60 -5.33 -8.51
N LYS A 415 30.39 -4.77 -8.42
CA LYS A 415 29.33 -5.14 -7.45
C LYS A 415 28.15 -5.88 -8.06
N VAL A 416 28.24 -6.32 -9.30
CA VAL A 416 27.13 -7.01 -10.01
C VAL A 416 26.85 -8.39 -9.41
N GLU A 417 27.90 -9.17 -9.15
CA GLU A 417 27.75 -10.52 -8.65
C GLU A 417 27.61 -10.58 -7.12
N LYS A 418 26.61 -11.33 -6.67
CA LYS A 418 26.38 -11.60 -5.24
C LYS A 418 26.24 -13.10 -5.02
N LYS A 419 26.88 -13.60 -3.97
CA LYS A 419 26.79 -15.00 -3.59
C LYS A 419 26.96 -15.14 -2.09
N PRO A 420 25.99 -15.76 -1.38
CA PRO A 420 26.16 -16.09 0.02
C PRO A 420 27.18 -17.22 0.19
N HIS A 421 27.95 -17.16 1.26
CA HIS A 421 28.94 -18.19 1.61
C HIS A 421 28.56 -18.85 2.94
N ALA A 422 29.02 -20.07 3.14
CA ALA A 422 28.84 -20.73 4.43
C ALA A 422 29.55 -19.96 5.53
N GLY A 423 28.81 -19.60 6.59
CA GLY A 423 29.31 -18.77 7.69
C GLY A 423 28.92 -17.30 7.62
N ASP A 424 28.31 -16.84 6.54
CA ASP A 424 27.77 -15.49 6.45
C ASP A 424 26.61 -15.30 7.44
N TRP A 425 26.53 -14.10 8.02
CA TRP A 425 25.43 -13.73 8.91
C TRP A 425 24.17 -13.35 8.13
N ILE A 426 23.03 -13.81 8.60
CA ILE A 426 21.72 -13.34 8.12
C ILE A 426 21.31 -12.17 9.03
N VAL A 427 21.26 -10.97 8.45
CA VAL A 427 20.94 -9.74 9.17
C VAL A 427 19.59 -9.21 8.71
N ALA A 428 18.65 -9.00 9.65
CA ALA A 428 17.37 -8.35 9.37
C ALA A 428 17.46 -6.86 9.70
N LEU A 429 17.22 -6.00 8.71
CA LEU A 429 17.21 -4.54 8.83
C LEU A 429 15.82 -4.01 8.53
N GLY A 430 15.36 -3.01 9.28
CA GLY A 430 14.11 -2.31 9.02
C GLY A 430 13.29 -2.06 10.27
N GLY A 431 12.03 -1.73 10.05
CA GLY A 431 11.05 -1.49 11.10
C GLY A 431 10.32 -2.77 11.54
N ARG A 432 9.32 -2.58 12.41
CA ARG A 432 8.47 -3.68 12.85
C ARG A 432 7.66 -4.23 11.66
N THR A 433 7.69 -5.53 11.48
CA THR A 433 6.84 -6.22 10.49
C THR A 433 5.38 -6.21 10.96
N GLY A 434 4.48 -5.74 10.09
CA GLY A 434 3.04 -5.75 10.28
C GLY A 434 2.37 -6.95 9.60
N ARG A 435 1.04 -6.89 9.51
CA ARG A 435 0.22 -7.87 8.79
C ARG A 435 -0.21 -7.41 7.40
N ASP A 436 0.08 -6.15 7.07
CA ASP A 436 -0.26 -5.58 5.77
C ASP A 436 0.44 -6.35 4.65
N GLY A 437 -0.30 -6.65 3.60
CA GLY A 437 0.20 -7.39 2.46
C GLY A 437 0.16 -8.91 2.59
N ILE A 438 -0.32 -9.48 3.69
CA ILE A 438 -0.70 -10.89 3.74
C ILE A 438 -1.76 -11.11 2.65
N HIS A 439 -1.65 -12.21 1.88
CA HIS A 439 -2.40 -12.50 0.66
C HIS A 439 -2.11 -11.55 -0.53
N GLY A 440 -1.13 -10.64 -0.43
CA GLY A 440 -0.81 -9.70 -1.53
C GLY A 440 -0.48 -10.40 -2.84
N ALA A 441 0.34 -11.44 -2.81
CA ALA A 441 0.75 -12.18 -4.01
C ALA A 441 -0.40 -13.00 -4.62
N THR A 442 -1.29 -13.56 -3.81
CA THR A 442 -2.47 -14.28 -4.29
C THR A 442 -3.53 -13.32 -4.81
N PHE A 443 -3.75 -12.20 -4.12
CA PHE A 443 -4.73 -11.18 -4.49
C PHE A 443 -4.36 -10.42 -5.78
N SER A 444 -3.09 -10.08 -6.01
CA SER A 444 -2.68 -9.25 -7.15
C SER A 444 -2.97 -9.87 -8.53
N SER A 445 -3.22 -11.17 -8.60
CA SER A 445 -3.51 -11.89 -9.84
C SER A 445 -4.94 -12.38 -9.97
N VAL A 446 -5.82 -12.03 -9.04
CA VAL A 446 -7.24 -12.41 -9.04
C VAL A 446 -8.07 -11.35 -9.74
N GLU A 447 -9.18 -11.76 -10.35
CA GLU A 447 -10.15 -10.84 -10.92
C GLU A 447 -10.78 -9.96 -9.83
N LEU A 448 -10.79 -8.64 -10.04
CA LEU A 448 -11.45 -7.69 -9.14
C LEU A 448 -12.97 -7.79 -9.28
N THR A 449 -13.64 -7.95 -8.15
CA THR A 449 -15.10 -7.97 -8.04
C THR A 449 -15.61 -6.86 -7.13
N SER A 450 -16.90 -6.63 -7.09
CA SER A 450 -17.52 -5.66 -6.16
C SER A 450 -17.29 -5.99 -4.67
N GLU A 451 -16.90 -7.22 -4.35
CA GLU A 451 -16.60 -7.68 -2.99
C GLU A 451 -15.11 -7.59 -2.66
N SER A 452 -14.24 -7.32 -3.65
CA SER A 452 -12.79 -7.31 -3.46
C SER A 452 -12.34 -6.31 -2.40
N GLU A 453 -13.00 -5.15 -2.28
CA GLU A 453 -12.74 -4.15 -1.26
C GLU A 453 -12.92 -4.71 0.16
N SER A 454 -14.01 -5.40 0.42
CA SER A 454 -14.32 -5.95 1.75
C SER A 454 -13.49 -7.17 2.12
N ILE A 455 -13.08 -7.97 1.12
CA ILE A 455 -12.34 -9.21 1.32
C ILE A 455 -10.84 -8.94 1.43
N SER A 456 -10.30 -8.06 0.61
CA SER A 456 -8.87 -7.94 0.36
C SER A 456 -8.27 -6.58 0.77
N GLY A 457 -9.01 -5.73 1.49
CA GLY A 457 -8.47 -4.44 1.97
C GLY A 457 -7.19 -4.60 2.81
N GLY A 458 -7.09 -5.67 3.59
CA GLY A 458 -5.88 -6.01 4.35
C GLY A 458 -4.70 -6.52 3.51
N ALA A 459 -4.92 -6.88 2.24
CA ALA A 459 -3.85 -7.30 1.32
C ALA A 459 -3.06 -6.11 0.75
N VAL A 460 -3.57 -4.87 0.86
CA VAL A 460 -2.84 -3.68 0.44
C VAL A 460 -1.73 -3.38 1.44
N GLN A 461 -0.50 -3.33 0.95
CA GLN A 461 0.66 -2.95 1.78
C GLN A 461 0.66 -1.44 2.01
N ILE A 462 1.12 -1.02 3.18
CA ILE A 462 1.36 0.39 3.50
C ILE A 462 2.85 0.55 3.81
N GLY A 463 3.59 1.09 2.84
CA GLY A 463 5.03 1.29 2.95
C GLY A 463 5.41 2.42 3.91
N ASN A 464 6.55 2.26 4.61
CA ASN A 464 7.14 3.31 5.43
C ASN A 464 8.44 3.82 4.77
N ALA A 465 8.31 4.88 3.96
CA ALA A 465 9.42 5.48 3.23
C ALA A 465 10.56 5.98 4.13
N ILE A 466 10.26 6.46 5.34
CA ILE A 466 11.29 6.95 6.28
C ILE A 466 12.15 5.77 6.75
N THR A 467 11.52 4.66 7.12
CA THR A 467 12.26 3.44 7.51
C THR A 467 13.05 2.88 6.33
N GLU A 468 12.48 2.86 5.13
CA GLU A 468 13.18 2.40 3.92
C GLU A 468 14.38 3.30 3.59
N LYS A 469 14.25 4.62 3.76
CA LYS A 469 15.37 5.55 3.59
C LYS A 469 16.51 5.25 4.56
N MET A 470 16.20 4.99 5.82
CA MET A 470 17.24 4.60 6.82
C MET A 470 17.93 3.29 6.44
N VAL A 471 17.18 2.28 5.99
CA VAL A 471 17.74 1.00 5.53
C VAL A 471 18.64 1.20 4.30
N LEU A 472 18.19 2.00 3.33
CA LEU A 472 18.96 2.34 2.14
C LEU A 472 20.31 2.98 2.50
N GLU A 473 20.30 3.99 3.38
CA GLU A 473 21.53 4.66 3.82
C GLU A 473 22.51 3.71 4.51
N VAL A 474 21.99 2.81 5.35
CA VAL A 474 22.84 1.80 6.02
C VAL A 474 23.47 0.84 5.01
N ILE A 475 22.69 0.29 4.09
CA ILE A 475 23.20 -0.66 3.09
C ILE A 475 24.24 -0.03 2.17
N LEU A 476 24.01 1.22 1.74
CA LEU A 476 24.96 1.91 0.84
C LEU A 476 26.25 2.37 1.54
N GLN A 477 26.29 2.35 2.86
CA GLN A 477 27.50 2.68 3.64
C GLN A 477 28.26 1.43 4.11
N ALA A 478 27.64 0.27 4.12
CA ALA A 478 28.25 -1.00 4.52
C ALA A 478 29.11 -1.61 3.40
#